data_7a31d3c20594b7d3346c6ac717b66ae3
#
_entry.id   7a31d3c20594b7d3346c6ac717b66ae3
#
_cell.length_a   1.000
_cell.length_b   1.000
_cell.length_c   1.000
_cell.angle_alpha   90.00
_cell.angle_beta   90.00
_cell.angle_gamma   90.00
#
_symmetry.space_group_name_H-M   'P 1'
#
loop_
_entity.id
_entity.type
_entity.pdbx_description
1 polymer ?
#
loop_
_entity_poly.entity_id
_entity_poly.type
_entity_poly.pdbx_seq_one_letter_code
_entity_poly.pdbx_strand_id
1 'polypeptide(L)' 'MFNRKYKKAIHVIEEEIEECKKMAKWAKERKPERHDAYVEKVVVLKKVLSKIKGEEF' A
#
# COMPACT_ATOMS: atom_id res chain seq x y z
N MET A 1 14.14 -18.20 -8.47
CA MET A 1 13.02 -18.07 -9.41
C MET A 1 11.84 -17.41 -8.76
N PHE A 2 11.19 -16.49 -9.45
CA PHE A 2 10.01 -15.83 -8.92
C PHE A 2 8.85 -16.77 -8.71
N ASN A 3 8.22 -16.64 -7.57
CA ASN A 3 6.97 -17.34 -7.33
C ASN A 3 5.82 -16.51 -7.94
N ARG A 4 5.40 -16.89 -9.14
CA ARG A 4 4.36 -16.18 -9.87
C ARG A 4 3.00 -16.17 -9.17
N LYS A 5 2.86 -17.03 -8.17
CA LYS A 5 1.63 -17.12 -7.39
C LYS A 5 1.27 -15.78 -6.73
N TYR A 6 2.28 -15.03 -6.29
CA TYR A 6 2.05 -13.77 -5.59
C TYR A 6 2.18 -12.53 -6.47
N LYS A 7 2.53 -12.70 -7.72
CA LYS A 7 2.76 -11.55 -8.60
C LYS A 7 1.54 -10.63 -8.72
N LYS A 8 0.37 -11.22 -8.92
CA LYS A 8 -0.87 -10.45 -9.04
C LYS A 8 -1.23 -9.76 -7.74
N ALA A 9 -1.06 -10.45 -6.62
CA ALA A 9 -1.34 -9.89 -5.31
C ALA A 9 -0.41 -8.70 -5.03
N ILE A 10 0.86 -8.84 -5.34
CA ILE A 10 1.84 -7.77 -5.18
C ILE A 10 1.43 -6.55 -6.00
N HIS A 11 1.04 -6.76 -7.25
CA HIS A 11 0.63 -5.68 -8.14
C HIS A 11 -0.59 -4.93 -7.59
N VAL A 12 -1.59 -5.67 -7.13
CA VAL A 12 -2.81 -5.08 -6.57
C VAL A 12 -2.48 -4.26 -5.33
N ILE A 13 -1.61 -4.77 -4.46
CA ILE A 13 -1.22 -4.06 -3.25
C ILE A 13 -0.43 -2.80 -3.59
N GLU A 14 0.46 -2.87 -4.57
CA GLU A 14 1.23 -1.70 -5.01
C GLU A 14 0.31 -0.62 -5.58
N GLU A 15 -0.69 -1.00 -6.35
CA GLU A 15 -1.68 -0.04 -6.86
C GLU A 15 -2.45 0.61 -5.72
N GLU A 16 -2.85 -0.18 -4.75
CA GLU A 16 -3.57 0.33 -3.58
C GLU A 16 -2.73 1.30 -2.78
N ILE A 17 -1.45 1.03 -2.63
CA ILE A 17 -0.51 1.94 -1.96
C ILE A 17 -0.48 3.28 -2.69
N GLU A 18 -0.35 3.26 -4.01
CA GLU A 18 -0.33 4.50 -4.80
C GLU A 18 -1.63 5.27 -4.66
N GLU A 19 -2.75 4.57 -4.67
CA GLU A 19 -4.06 5.17 -4.51
C GLU A 19 -4.18 5.84 -3.14
N CYS A 20 -3.75 5.14 -2.09
CA CYS A 20 -3.79 5.69 -0.73
C CYS A 20 -2.86 6.89 -0.57
N LYS A 21 -1.71 6.88 -1.24
CA LYS A 21 -0.81 8.04 -1.23
C LYS A 21 -1.47 9.26 -1.85
N LYS A 22 -2.18 9.08 -2.96
CA LYS A 22 -2.92 10.17 -3.60
C LYS A 22 -4.01 10.70 -2.69
N MET A 23 -4.73 9.81 -2.04
CA MET A 23 -5.78 10.20 -1.12
C MET A 23 -5.23 10.90 0.11
N ALA A 24 -4.08 10.47 0.59
CA ALA A 24 -3.42 11.12 1.72
C ALA A 24 -3.05 12.57 1.37
N LYS A 25 -2.50 12.77 0.18
CA LYS A 25 -2.14 14.10 -0.29
C LYS A 25 -3.38 14.99 -0.42
N TRP A 26 -4.43 14.46 -1.02
CA TRP A 26 -5.69 15.18 -1.16
C TRP A 26 -6.26 15.54 0.21
N ALA A 27 -6.28 14.60 1.13
CA ALA A 27 -6.83 14.81 2.47
C ALA A 27 -6.02 15.85 3.26
N LYS A 28 -4.71 15.85 3.09
CA LYS A 28 -3.86 16.84 3.76
C LYS A 28 -4.29 18.26 3.43
N GLU A 29 -4.71 18.49 2.19
CA GLU A 29 -5.12 19.81 1.75
C GLU A 29 -6.59 20.12 2.06
N ARG A 30 -7.46 19.10 2.02
CA ARG A 30 -8.90 19.33 2.09
C ARG A 30 -9.57 18.82 3.35
N LYS A 31 -9.10 17.70 3.87
CA LYS A 31 -9.67 17.09 5.08
C LYS A 31 -8.54 16.55 5.95
N PRO A 32 -7.79 17.46 6.60
CA PRO A 32 -6.62 17.04 7.39
C PRO A 32 -6.91 15.97 8.43
N GLU A 33 -8.13 15.93 8.95
CA GLU A 33 -8.53 14.94 9.95
C GLU A 33 -8.52 13.51 9.39
N ARG A 34 -8.55 13.37 8.07
CA ARG A 34 -8.51 12.06 7.43
C ARG A 34 -7.14 11.66 6.92
N HIS A 35 -6.22 12.61 6.93
CA HIS A 35 -4.87 12.38 6.42
C HIS A 35 -4.19 11.21 7.12
N ASP A 36 -4.25 11.17 8.44
CA ASP A 36 -3.58 10.14 9.23
C ASP A 36 -4.11 8.74 8.92
N ALA A 37 -5.42 8.63 8.68
CA ALA A 37 -6.02 7.34 8.33
C ALA A 37 -5.45 6.79 7.03
N TYR A 38 -5.26 7.63 6.02
CA TYR A 38 -4.67 7.22 4.76
C TYR A 38 -3.20 6.87 4.90
N VAL A 39 -2.46 7.64 5.70
CA VAL A 39 -1.06 7.35 5.98
C VAL A 39 -0.92 5.98 6.65
N GLU A 40 -1.77 5.68 7.62
CA GLU A 40 -1.77 4.39 8.29
C GLU A 40 -2.03 3.24 7.31
N LYS A 41 -2.97 3.43 6.40
CA LYS A 41 -3.25 2.43 5.38
C LYS A 41 -2.02 2.13 4.53
N VAL A 42 -1.29 3.18 4.15
CA VAL A 42 -0.05 3.01 3.38
C VAL A 42 0.96 2.19 4.18
N VAL A 43 1.12 2.50 5.45
CA VAL A 43 2.06 1.78 6.32
C VAL A 43 1.68 0.30 6.43
N VAL A 44 0.41 0.01 6.65
CA VAL A 44 -0.07 -1.38 6.75
C VAL A 44 0.13 -2.13 5.45
N LEU A 45 -0.23 -1.50 4.33
CA LEU A 45 -0.07 -2.12 3.02
C LEU A 45 1.40 -2.42 2.70
N LYS A 46 2.30 -1.51 3.06
CA LYS A 46 3.73 -1.73 2.87
C LYS A 46 4.24 -2.90 3.71
N LYS A 47 3.72 -3.06 4.93
CA LYS A 47 4.09 -4.19 5.77
C LYS A 47 3.61 -5.50 5.18
N VAL A 48 2.37 -5.54 4.69
CA VAL A 48 1.81 -6.72 4.04
C VAL A 48 2.63 -7.07 2.79
N LEU A 49 2.93 -6.06 1.99
CA LEU A 49 3.74 -6.27 0.78
C LEU A 49 5.11 -6.84 1.10
N SER A 50 5.75 -6.31 2.12
CA SER A 50 7.07 -6.79 2.57
C SER A 50 7.02 -8.26 3.00
N LYS A 51 5.95 -8.64 3.69
CA LYS A 51 5.78 -10.04 4.12
C LYS A 51 5.59 -10.97 2.93
N ILE A 52 4.79 -10.55 1.96
CA ILE A 52 4.56 -11.36 0.77
C ILE A 52 5.86 -11.53 -0.01
N LYS A 53 6.59 -10.45 -0.22
CA LYS A 53 7.87 -10.50 -0.91
C LYS A 53 8.89 -11.35 -0.17
N GLY A 54 8.87 -11.30 1.15
CA GLY A 54 9.75 -12.11 1.98
C GLY A 54 9.49 -13.59 1.81
N GLU A 55 8.25 -14.00 1.61
CA GLU A 55 7.88 -15.39 1.40
C GLU A 55 8.29 -15.92 0.03
N GLU A 56 8.54 -15.04 -0.92
CA GLU A 56 8.99 -15.44 -2.25
C GLU A 56 10.45 -15.90 -2.27
N PHE A 57 11.20 -15.51 -1.27
CA PHE A 57 12.60 -15.84 -1.17
C PHE A 57 12.81 -16.90 -0.10
#